data_a95e1ca4a9668a874e8fde6d33a331e4
#
_entry.id   a95e1ca4a9668a874e8fde6d33a331e4
#
_cell.length_a   1.000
_cell.length_b   1.000
_cell.length_c   1.000
_cell.angle_alpha   90.00
_cell.angle_beta   90.00
_cell.angle_gamma   90.00
#
_symmetry.space_group_name_H-M   'P 1'
#
loop_
_entity.id
_entity.type
_entity.pdbx_description
1 polymer ?
#
loop_
_entity_poly.entity_id
_entity_poly.type
_entity_poly.pdbx_seq_one_letter_code
_entity_poly.pdbx_strand_id
1 'polypeptide(L)'
;MFAYPGDLSLKTGGYGYDRQVLDGLRKLGWQITLLPLGEGFPFPTADTRRGAETALSSIPDGTLVLIDGLAFGVLDAWAGAHAERLQIIALVHHPLALETGLSDEQQQHFRQSEQRALAAARHVIVTSPMTARELASNYGVASSRITVALPGIDKSDVRRVVNAAPQILSVGTLTRRKGHDVLLRALKSVEDLDWQAVIIGSKSLDPSTSEALARQVETLGLEARVQLLGEVDDPQVHFASADIFALASRYEGYGMVFAEALSHGLPIVACHAGAVPDVVPSDAGILVPVDDAPAFGEALRRLLQSPREREMRSAAALQAGSLLPTWADTAAIISNTLDGIS
;
A
#
# COMPACT_ATOMS: atom_id res chain seq x y z
N MET A 1 -12.03 -10.21 17.54
CA MET A 1 -11.80 -8.76 17.78
C MET A 1 -10.82 -8.24 16.76
N PHE A 2 -10.92 -6.98 16.31
CA PHE A 2 -9.94 -6.32 15.44
C PHE A 2 -9.36 -5.10 16.17
N ALA A 3 -8.07 -5.12 16.45
CA ALA A 3 -7.34 -4.06 17.11
C ALA A 3 -6.49 -3.28 16.10
N TYR A 4 -6.62 -1.96 16.08
CA TYR A 4 -6.02 -1.09 15.06
C TYR A 4 -5.55 0.24 15.65
N PRO A 5 -4.47 0.83 15.13
CA PRO A 5 -4.03 2.18 15.48
C PRO A 5 -4.78 3.25 14.68
N GLY A 6 -4.77 4.48 15.17
CA GLY A 6 -5.23 5.65 14.44
C GLY A 6 -6.72 5.64 14.10
N ASP A 7 -7.04 6.21 12.93
CA ASP A 7 -8.40 6.37 12.43
C ASP A 7 -8.61 5.55 11.15
N LEU A 8 -9.47 4.53 11.23
CA LEU A 8 -9.84 3.68 10.08
C LEU A 8 -10.52 4.45 8.93
N SER A 9 -11.01 5.68 9.14
CA SER A 9 -11.65 6.48 8.08
C SER A 9 -10.63 7.09 7.12
N LEU A 10 -9.34 7.16 7.47
CA LEU A 10 -8.29 7.71 6.63
C LEU A 10 -8.16 6.94 5.31
N LYS A 11 -8.02 7.67 4.20
CA LYS A 11 -7.87 7.11 2.85
C LYS A 11 -6.41 6.72 2.54
N THR A 12 -5.85 5.82 3.36
CA THR A 12 -4.56 5.16 3.10
C THR A 12 -4.79 3.75 2.58
N GLY A 13 -3.78 3.18 1.91
CA GLY A 13 -3.87 1.80 1.40
C GLY A 13 -4.10 0.76 2.51
N GLY A 14 -3.40 0.88 3.66
CA GLY A 14 -3.57 -0.03 4.81
C GLY A 14 -5.00 0.01 5.35
N TYR A 15 -5.47 1.20 5.75
CA TYR A 15 -6.85 1.32 6.28
C TYR A 15 -7.92 1.02 5.23
N GLY A 16 -7.65 1.26 3.94
CA GLY A 16 -8.53 0.81 2.86
C GLY A 16 -8.67 -0.71 2.83
N TYR A 17 -7.55 -1.42 2.92
CA TYR A 17 -7.53 -2.88 3.03
C TYR A 17 -8.29 -3.36 4.26
N ASP A 18 -8.02 -2.78 5.43
CA ASP A 18 -8.66 -3.17 6.69
C ASP A 18 -10.18 -3.01 6.63
N ARG A 19 -10.68 -1.88 6.11
CA ARG A 19 -12.13 -1.66 5.93
C ARG A 19 -12.77 -2.72 5.04
N GLN A 20 -12.16 -3.02 3.91
CA GLN A 20 -12.67 -4.02 2.97
C GLN A 20 -12.67 -5.43 3.57
N VAL A 21 -11.62 -5.80 4.30
CA VAL A 21 -11.54 -7.07 5.03
C VAL A 21 -12.62 -7.16 6.11
N LEU A 22 -12.79 -6.11 6.91
CA LEU A 22 -13.82 -6.08 7.95
C LEU A 22 -15.23 -6.22 7.37
N ASP A 23 -15.52 -5.55 6.27
CA ASP A 23 -16.80 -5.64 5.57
C ASP A 23 -17.02 -7.03 4.97
N GLY A 24 -15.98 -7.59 4.36
CA GLY A 24 -16.03 -8.94 3.82
C GLY A 24 -16.26 -10.01 4.89
N LEU A 25 -15.55 -9.94 6.01
CA LEU A 25 -15.72 -10.85 7.15
C LEU A 25 -17.13 -10.73 7.76
N ARG A 26 -17.69 -9.51 7.90
CA ARG A 26 -19.07 -9.32 8.35
C ARG A 26 -20.07 -9.96 7.41
N LYS A 27 -19.89 -9.85 6.09
CA LYS A 27 -20.72 -10.52 5.07
C LYS A 27 -20.64 -12.05 5.18
N LEU A 28 -19.52 -12.60 5.65
CA LEU A 28 -19.32 -14.02 5.93
C LEU A 28 -19.86 -14.46 7.30
N GLY A 29 -20.47 -13.55 8.07
CA GLY A 29 -21.12 -13.86 9.35
C GLY A 29 -20.27 -13.62 10.60
N TRP A 30 -19.04 -13.09 10.46
CA TRP A 30 -18.20 -12.78 11.61
C TRP A 30 -18.75 -11.60 12.43
N GLN A 31 -18.85 -11.79 13.74
CA GLN A 31 -19.13 -10.71 14.68
C GLN A 31 -17.80 -10.06 15.10
N ILE A 32 -17.58 -8.82 14.68
CA ILE A 32 -16.31 -8.14 14.87
C ILE A 32 -16.48 -6.97 15.84
N THR A 33 -15.78 -7.03 16.95
CA THR A 33 -15.62 -5.89 17.87
C THR A 33 -14.37 -5.14 17.46
N LEU A 34 -14.47 -3.82 17.25
CA LEU A 34 -13.37 -2.93 16.94
C LEU A 34 -12.73 -2.42 18.24
N LEU A 35 -11.40 -2.44 18.31
CA LEU A 35 -10.62 -1.96 19.43
C LEU A 35 -9.60 -0.92 18.95
N PRO A 36 -9.90 0.39 19.05
CA PRO A 36 -8.92 1.42 18.70
C PRO A 36 -7.79 1.47 19.75
N LEU A 37 -6.55 1.50 19.27
CA LEU A 37 -5.34 1.51 20.11
C LEU A 37 -4.74 2.90 20.30
N GLY A 38 -5.34 3.94 19.71
CA GLY A 38 -4.86 5.31 19.75
C GLY A 38 -3.93 5.67 18.58
N GLU A 39 -3.47 6.89 18.56
CA GLU A 39 -2.73 7.48 17.46
C GLU A 39 -1.21 7.41 17.67
N GLY A 40 -0.44 7.76 16.61
CA GLY A 40 1.01 7.94 16.68
C GLY A 40 1.82 6.67 16.46
N PHE A 41 1.20 5.51 16.23
CA PHE A 41 1.94 4.31 15.84
C PHE A 41 2.59 4.47 14.45
N PRO A 42 3.80 3.94 14.25
CA PRO A 42 4.61 3.09 15.14
C PRO A 42 5.48 3.86 16.16
N PHE A 43 5.26 5.15 16.38
CA PHE A 43 5.95 6.00 17.35
C PHE A 43 4.97 6.52 18.44
N PRO A 44 4.26 5.62 19.16
CA PRO A 44 3.28 6.05 20.16
C PRO A 44 3.95 6.78 21.31
N THR A 45 3.24 7.75 21.90
CA THR A 45 3.66 8.30 23.18
C THR A 45 3.59 7.21 24.28
N ALA A 46 4.27 7.43 25.41
CA ALA A 46 4.20 6.49 26.53
C ALA A 46 2.76 6.31 27.04
N ASP A 47 1.93 7.35 26.98
CA ASP A 47 0.52 7.31 27.39
C ASP A 47 -0.32 6.51 26.39
N THR A 48 -0.14 6.75 25.09
CA THR A 48 -0.81 5.97 24.02
C THR A 48 -0.46 4.49 24.14
N ARG A 49 0.83 4.16 24.31
CA ARG A 49 1.28 2.78 24.50
C ARG A 49 0.61 2.12 25.71
N ARG A 50 0.64 2.77 26.87
CA ARG A 50 -0.02 2.24 28.10
C ARG A 50 -1.52 2.06 27.91
N GLY A 51 -2.18 3.01 27.25
CA GLY A 51 -3.61 2.91 26.91
C GLY A 51 -3.91 1.70 26.05
N ALA A 52 -3.14 1.49 24.97
CA ALA A 52 -3.27 0.35 24.08
C ALA A 52 -3.04 -0.98 24.83
N GLU A 53 -1.95 -1.09 25.62
CA GLU A 53 -1.64 -2.28 26.40
C GLU A 53 -2.73 -2.57 27.45
N THR A 54 -3.30 -1.54 28.09
CA THR A 54 -4.41 -1.70 29.05
C THR A 54 -5.68 -2.20 28.34
N ALA A 55 -6.04 -1.62 27.19
CA ALA A 55 -7.20 -2.03 26.41
C ALA A 55 -7.06 -3.48 25.94
N LEU A 56 -5.91 -3.85 25.39
CA LEU A 56 -5.62 -5.20 24.94
C LEU A 56 -5.56 -6.22 26.09
N SER A 57 -5.08 -5.81 27.28
CA SER A 57 -5.03 -6.67 28.48
C SER A 57 -6.41 -6.96 29.07
N SER A 58 -7.41 -6.11 28.80
CA SER A 58 -8.79 -6.32 29.25
C SER A 58 -9.57 -7.34 28.40
N ILE A 59 -9.00 -7.81 27.30
CA ILE A 59 -9.63 -8.82 26.44
C ILE A 59 -9.71 -10.15 27.18
N PRO A 60 -10.88 -10.84 27.18
CA PRO A 60 -11.05 -12.14 27.82
C PRO A 60 -10.11 -13.21 27.26
N ASP A 61 -9.70 -14.14 28.10
CA ASP A 61 -8.88 -15.29 27.71
C ASP A 61 -9.55 -16.13 26.61
N GLY A 62 -8.75 -16.71 25.73
CA GLY A 62 -9.23 -17.50 24.60
C GLY A 62 -9.73 -16.67 23.42
N THR A 63 -9.84 -15.33 23.55
CA THR A 63 -10.35 -14.49 22.46
C THR A 63 -9.38 -14.48 21.28
N LEU A 64 -9.92 -14.64 20.07
CA LEU A 64 -9.20 -14.42 18.81
C LEU A 64 -9.11 -12.91 18.54
N VAL A 65 -7.87 -12.42 18.40
CA VAL A 65 -7.57 -10.99 18.19
C VAL A 65 -6.70 -10.84 16.95
N LEU A 66 -7.25 -10.21 15.92
CA LEU A 66 -6.50 -9.75 14.76
C LEU A 66 -5.98 -8.34 15.08
N ILE A 67 -4.67 -8.15 15.02
CA ILE A 67 -4.02 -6.87 15.37
C ILE A 67 -3.27 -6.35 14.16
N ASP A 68 -3.52 -5.09 13.79
CA ASP A 68 -2.78 -4.38 12.74
C ASP A 68 -1.28 -4.27 13.11
N GLY A 69 -0.41 -4.62 12.16
CA GLY A 69 1.04 -4.70 12.31
C GLY A 69 1.70 -3.37 12.68
N LEU A 70 1.10 -2.23 12.28
CA LEU A 70 1.61 -0.91 12.61
C LEU A 70 1.66 -0.68 14.13
N ALA A 71 0.68 -1.21 14.87
CA ALA A 71 0.69 -1.19 16.34
C ALA A 71 1.38 -2.43 16.93
N PHE A 72 1.08 -3.62 16.36
CA PHE A 72 1.56 -4.88 16.92
C PHE A 72 3.08 -4.97 16.98
N GLY A 73 3.76 -4.51 15.92
CA GLY A 73 5.22 -4.58 15.81
C GLY A 73 5.99 -3.82 16.90
N VAL A 74 5.34 -2.90 17.63
CA VAL A 74 5.94 -2.14 18.75
C VAL A 74 5.38 -2.50 20.13
N LEU A 75 4.48 -3.49 20.20
CA LEU A 75 3.87 -4.00 21.44
C LEU A 75 4.44 -5.38 21.84
N ASP A 76 5.69 -5.63 21.53
CA ASP A 76 6.37 -6.91 21.68
C ASP A 76 6.37 -7.46 23.13
N ALA A 77 6.61 -6.62 24.13
CA ALA A 77 6.56 -7.02 25.52
C ALA A 77 5.15 -7.45 25.96
N TRP A 78 4.13 -6.69 25.54
CA TRP A 78 2.72 -7.05 25.75
C TRP A 78 2.37 -8.36 25.05
N ALA A 79 2.75 -8.51 23.78
CA ALA A 79 2.47 -9.70 22.97
C ALA A 79 3.05 -10.97 23.64
N GLY A 80 4.31 -10.92 24.09
CA GLY A 80 4.95 -12.04 24.78
C GLY A 80 4.25 -12.42 26.10
N ALA A 81 3.77 -11.44 26.87
CA ALA A 81 3.08 -11.68 28.14
C ALA A 81 1.66 -12.28 27.96
N HIS A 82 1.05 -12.10 26.78
CA HIS A 82 -0.35 -12.48 26.53
C HIS A 82 -0.53 -13.59 25.49
N ALA A 83 0.55 -14.09 24.89
CA ALA A 83 0.53 -15.10 23.81
C ALA A 83 -0.20 -16.39 24.17
N GLU A 84 -0.12 -16.83 25.45
CA GLU A 84 -0.76 -18.09 25.88
C GLU A 84 -2.25 -17.93 26.16
N ARG A 85 -2.69 -16.73 26.58
CA ARG A 85 -4.10 -16.52 26.94
C ARG A 85 -4.97 -16.03 25.80
N LEU A 86 -4.36 -15.41 24.75
CA LEU A 86 -5.07 -14.89 23.57
C LEU A 86 -4.67 -15.64 22.31
N GLN A 87 -5.59 -15.69 21.35
CA GLN A 87 -5.29 -16.19 20.01
C GLN A 87 -4.90 -15.00 19.14
N ILE A 88 -3.62 -14.58 19.24
CA ILE A 88 -3.11 -13.40 18.55
C ILE A 88 -2.78 -13.72 17.08
N ILE A 89 -3.38 -12.98 16.16
CA ILE A 89 -3.06 -12.99 14.75
C ILE A 89 -2.55 -11.59 14.36
N ALA A 90 -1.38 -11.51 13.72
CA ALA A 90 -0.85 -10.25 13.20
C ALA A 90 -1.31 -10.04 11.76
N LEU A 91 -1.77 -8.84 11.43
CA LEU A 91 -2.03 -8.39 10.05
C LEU A 91 -0.91 -7.44 9.63
N VAL A 92 0.01 -7.89 8.79
CA VAL A 92 1.21 -7.13 8.42
C VAL A 92 1.12 -6.65 6.98
N HIS A 93 0.92 -5.36 6.78
CA HIS A 93 0.94 -4.74 5.45
C HIS A 93 2.36 -4.68 4.88
N HIS A 94 3.33 -4.32 5.70
CA HIS A 94 4.78 -4.41 5.46
C HIS A 94 5.53 -4.29 6.79
N PRO A 95 6.78 -4.79 6.87
CA PRO A 95 7.59 -4.66 8.07
C PRO A 95 7.92 -3.21 8.41
N LEU A 96 7.84 -2.85 9.69
CA LEU A 96 8.07 -1.49 10.18
C LEU A 96 9.48 -0.96 9.83
N ALA A 97 10.49 -1.82 9.90
CA ALA A 97 11.88 -1.47 9.60
C ALA A 97 12.13 -1.11 8.13
N LEU A 98 11.17 -1.40 7.23
CA LEU A 98 11.28 -1.08 5.79
C LEU A 98 10.57 0.24 5.42
N GLU A 99 10.05 0.98 6.40
CA GLU A 99 9.50 2.31 6.14
C GLU A 99 10.60 3.31 5.79
N THR A 100 10.28 4.30 4.96
CA THR A 100 11.23 5.29 4.49
C THR A 100 11.49 6.38 5.53
N GLY A 101 12.72 6.89 5.57
CA GLY A 101 13.09 8.02 6.44
C GLY A 101 13.49 7.62 7.86
N LEU A 102 13.60 6.34 8.14
CA LEU A 102 14.12 5.82 9.42
C LEU A 102 15.64 5.91 9.48
N SER A 103 16.18 6.23 10.66
CA SER A 103 17.61 6.04 10.94
C SER A 103 17.93 4.54 11.08
N ASP A 104 19.22 4.17 10.94
CA ASP A 104 19.67 2.78 11.11
C ASP A 104 19.30 2.23 12.49
N GLU A 105 19.37 3.07 13.54
CA GLU A 105 18.98 2.73 14.91
C GLU A 105 17.47 2.42 15.00
N GLN A 106 16.63 3.26 14.36
CA GLN A 106 15.18 3.05 14.32
C GLN A 106 14.83 1.77 13.53
N GLN A 107 15.49 1.53 12.39
CA GLN A 107 15.29 0.30 11.61
C GLN A 107 15.64 -0.94 12.43
N GLN A 108 16.78 -0.91 13.13
CA GLN A 108 17.22 -2.03 13.98
C GLN A 108 16.25 -2.24 15.14
N HIS A 109 15.81 -1.16 15.79
CA HIS A 109 14.82 -1.22 16.88
C HIS A 109 13.51 -1.85 16.41
N PHE A 110 12.93 -1.38 15.30
CA PHE A 110 11.70 -1.93 14.76
C PHE A 110 11.87 -3.40 14.32
N ARG A 111 12.97 -3.73 13.68
CA ARG A 111 13.24 -5.13 13.32
C ARG A 111 13.22 -6.04 14.53
N GLN A 112 13.88 -5.66 15.62
CA GLN A 112 13.95 -6.46 16.84
C GLN A 112 12.61 -6.54 17.59
N SER A 113 11.88 -5.42 17.71
CA SER A 113 10.58 -5.42 18.39
C SER A 113 9.56 -6.23 17.60
N GLU A 114 9.49 -6.04 16.30
CA GLU A 114 8.56 -6.75 15.42
C GLU A 114 8.87 -8.26 15.36
N GLN A 115 10.15 -8.66 15.34
CA GLN A 115 10.54 -10.08 15.47
C GLN A 115 9.98 -10.71 16.74
N ARG A 116 10.13 -10.03 17.90
CA ARG A 116 9.60 -10.54 19.18
C ARG A 116 8.08 -10.57 19.21
N ALA A 117 7.41 -9.54 18.66
CA ALA A 117 5.96 -9.50 18.57
C ALA A 117 5.42 -10.65 17.68
N LEU A 118 6.00 -10.84 16.48
CA LEU A 118 5.61 -11.90 15.55
C LEU A 118 5.89 -13.32 16.10
N ALA A 119 6.92 -13.48 16.93
CA ALA A 119 7.17 -14.74 17.61
C ALA A 119 6.02 -15.13 18.57
N ALA A 120 5.36 -14.13 19.18
CA ALA A 120 4.23 -14.31 20.08
C ALA A 120 2.88 -14.51 19.36
N ALA A 121 2.77 -14.19 18.06
CA ALA A 121 1.56 -14.40 17.28
C ALA A 121 1.38 -15.87 16.94
N ARG A 122 0.15 -16.39 16.98
CA ARG A 122 -0.17 -17.75 16.51
C ARG A 122 -0.06 -17.86 15.00
N HIS A 123 -0.48 -16.81 14.29
CA HIS A 123 -0.47 -16.75 12.84
C HIS A 123 -0.22 -15.30 12.37
N VAL A 124 0.24 -15.18 11.14
CA VAL A 124 0.52 -13.89 10.49
C VAL A 124 -0.18 -13.85 9.15
N ILE A 125 -1.00 -12.83 8.91
CA ILE A 125 -1.61 -12.56 7.63
C ILE A 125 -0.84 -11.40 6.99
N VAL A 126 -0.44 -11.57 5.74
CA VAL A 126 0.30 -10.56 4.98
C VAL A 126 -0.40 -10.21 3.69
N THR A 127 -0.15 -9.02 3.18
CA THR A 127 -0.83 -8.50 1.98
C THR A 127 -0.08 -8.78 0.67
N SER A 128 1.14 -9.38 0.73
CA SER A 128 1.91 -9.71 -0.47
C SER A 128 2.83 -10.91 -0.29
N PRO A 129 3.18 -11.64 -1.37
CA PRO A 129 4.19 -12.69 -1.34
C PRO A 129 5.57 -12.16 -0.94
N MET A 130 5.91 -10.92 -1.33
CA MET A 130 7.17 -10.29 -0.92
C MET A 130 7.23 -10.13 0.60
N THR A 131 6.17 -9.61 1.24
CA THR A 131 6.11 -9.50 2.71
C THR A 131 6.21 -10.88 3.37
N ALA A 132 5.57 -11.91 2.81
CA ALA A 132 5.70 -13.28 3.32
C ALA A 132 7.16 -13.79 3.27
N ARG A 133 7.85 -13.60 2.15
CA ARG A 133 9.27 -13.96 2.00
C ARG A 133 10.15 -13.18 2.98
N GLU A 134 9.91 -11.88 3.14
CA GLU A 134 10.65 -11.03 4.07
C GLU A 134 10.49 -11.51 5.52
N LEU A 135 9.25 -11.76 5.97
CA LEU A 135 9.00 -12.24 7.33
C LEU A 135 9.60 -13.63 7.58
N ALA A 136 9.55 -14.52 6.60
CA ALA A 136 10.14 -15.85 6.73
C ALA A 136 11.67 -15.78 6.78
N SER A 137 12.31 -14.97 5.93
CA SER A 137 13.77 -14.93 5.79
C SER A 137 14.46 -14.11 6.87
N ASN A 138 13.85 -12.98 7.27
CA ASN A 138 14.51 -11.95 8.08
C ASN A 138 13.86 -11.71 9.45
N TYR A 139 12.65 -12.24 9.70
CA TYR A 139 11.93 -12.08 10.98
C TYR A 139 11.68 -13.39 11.73
N GLY A 140 12.15 -14.53 11.18
CA GLY A 140 12.05 -15.83 11.84
C GLY A 140 10.64 -16.42 11.91
N VAL A 141 9.69 -15.93 11.09
CA VAL A 141 8.33 -16.46 11.04
C VAL A 141 8.30 -17.70 10.15
N ALA A 142 7.91 -18.85 10.69
CA ALA A 142 7.77 -20.06 9.89
C ALA A 142 6.74 -19.88 8.77
N SER A 143 7.06 -20.29 7.53
CA SER A 143 6.16 -20.11 6.37
C SER A 143 4.80 -20.78 6.58
N SER A 144 4.72 -21.86 7.37
CA SER A 144 3.45 -22.52 7.74
C SER A 144 2.54 -21.64 8.63
N ARG A 145 3.09 -20.58 9.22
CA ARG A 145 2.35 -19.61 10.04
C ARG A 145 2.04 -18.32 9.27
N ILE A 146 2.27 -18.28 7.96
CA ILE A 146 2.02 -17.12 7.14
C ILE A 146 0.93 -17.44 6.12
N THR A 147 -0.12 -16.62 6.10
CA THR A 147 -1.13 -16.61 5.02
C THR A 147 -0.98 -15.34 4.21
N VAL A 148 -0.89 -15.48 2.89
CA VAL A 148 -0.94 -14.34 1.97
C VAL A 148 -2.39 -14.10 1.58
N ALA A 149 -2.94 -12.96 1.97
CA ALA A 149 -4.26 -12.48 1.57
C ALA A 149 -4.08 -11.19 0.75
N LEU A 150 -3.96 -11.35 -0.57
CA LEU A 150 -3.78 -10.20 -1.47
C LEU A 150 -4.94 -9.23 -1.37
N PRO A 151 -4.70 -7.90 -1.47
CA PRO A 151 -5.78 -6.94 -1.63
C PRO A 151 -6.67 -7.30 -2.83
N GLY A 152 -7.97 -7.25 -2.63
CA GLY A 152 -8.93 -7.39 -3.71
C GLY A 152 -9.02 -6.10 -4.52
N ILE A 153 -9.63 -6.20 -5.69
CA ILE A 153 -10.01 -5.06 -6.51
C ILE A 153 -11.53 -5.05 -6.73
N ASP A 154 -12.09 -3.86 -6.83
CA ASP A 154 -13.44 -3.66 -7.35
C ASP A 154 -13.35 -3.56 -8.87
N LYS A 155 -14.11 -4.41 -9.58
CA LYS A 155 -14.17 -4.32 -11.05
C LYS A 155 -14.92 -3.05 -11.42
N SER A 156 -14.27 -2.19 -12.21
CA SER A 156 -14.85 -0.94 -12.66
C SER A 156 -15.52 -1.14 -14.02
N ASP A 157 -16.77 -0.67 -14.13
CA ASP A 157 -17.51 -0.58 -15.41
C ASP A 157 -17.30 0.78 -16.09
N VAL A 158 -16.39 1.62 -15.59
CA VAL A 158 -16.15 2.95 -16.14
C VAL A 158 -15.46 2.83 -17.49
N ARG A 159 -16.09 3.39 -18.53
CA ARG A 159 -15.55 3.35 -19.91
C ARG A 159 -14.35 4.28 -20.03
N ARG A 160 -13.34 3.80 -20.77
CA ARG A 160 -12.15 4.58 -21.09
C ARG A 160 -12.51 5.85 -21.85
N VAL A 161 -11.95 6.98 -21.43
CA VAL A 161 -12.05 8.26 -22.13
C VAL A 161 -10.88 8.39 -23.10
N VAL A 162 -11.13 8.90 -24.29
CA VAL A 162 -10.08 9.19 -25.28
C VAL A 162 -9.65 10.65 -25.10
N ASN A 163 -8.37 10.87 -24.85
CA ASN A 163 -7.79 12.19 -24.64
C ASN A 163 -7.14 12.72 -25.93
N ALA A 164 -7.10 14.05 -26.08
CA ALA A 164 -6.38 14.70 -27.18
C ALA A 164 -4.85 14.56 -27.02
N ALA A 165 -4.35 14.64 -25.78
CA ALA A 165 -2.97 14.37 -25.38
C ALA A 165 -2.95 13.24 -24.37
N PRO A 166 -1.90 12.38 -24.35
CA PRO A 166 -1.79 11.32 -23.34
C PRO A 166 -1.88 11.84 -21.91
N GLN A 167 -2.75 11.21 -21.12
CA GLN A 167 -2.96 11.53 -19.72
C GLN A 167 -2.16 10.59 -18.82
N ILE A 168 -1.25 11.14 -18.03
CA ILE A 168 -0.48 10.39 -17.03
C ILE A 168 -1.18 10.53 -15.67
N LEU A 169 -1.49 9.42 -15.03
CA LEU A 169 -2.08 9.38 -13.70
C LEU A 169 -1.07 8.87 -12.67
N SER A 170 -1.02 9.54 -11.53
CA SER A 170 -0.32 9.07 -10.34
C SER A 170 -1.26 9.15 -9.13
N VAL A 171 -1.41 8.05 -8.40
CA VAL A 171 -2.28 7.98 -7.21
C VAL A 171 -1.46 7.49 -6.02
N GLY A 172 -1.42 8.30 -4.97
CA GLY A 172 -0.70 7.98 -3.73
C GLY A 172 -0.60 9.19 -2.82
N THR A 173 -0.60 8.97 -1.51
CA THR A 173 -0.41 10.04 -0.52
C THR A 173 0.81 10.88 -0.85
N LEU A 174 0.75 12.21 -0.66
CA LEU A 174 1.87 13.10 -0.96
C LEU A 174 2.93 13.02 0.14
N THR A 175 3.57 11.86 0.26
CA THR A 175 4.63 11.55 1.20
C THR A 175 5.93 11.20 0.48
N ARG A 176 7.06 11.33 1.18
CA ARG A 176 8.38 11.02 0.61
C ARG A 176 8.45 9.59 0.04
N ARG A 177 7.79 8.63 0.68
CA ARG A 177 7.77 7.22 0.24
C ARG A 177 7.21 7.04 -1.17
N LYS A 178 6.21 7.84 -1.56
CA LYS A 178 5.56 7.73 -2.88
C LYS A 178 6.36 8.31 -4.04
N GLY A 179 7.46 9.02 -3.79
CA GLY A 179 8.42 9.42 -4.82
C GLY A 179 7.89 10.39 -5.87
N HIS A 180 6.86 11.18 -5.57
CA HIS A 180 6.32 12.16 -6.51
C HIS A 180 7.38 13.22 -6.93
N ASP A 181 8.37 13.47 -6.08
CA ASP A 181 9.52 14.31 -6.39
C ASP A 181 10.39 13.73 -7.53
N VAL A 182 10.54 12.41 -7.59
CA VAL A 182 11.21 11.70 -8.69
C VAL A 182 10.37 11.77 -9.96
N LEU A 183 9.06 11.52 -9.83
CA LEU A 183 8.12 11.62 -10.95
C LEU A 183 8.13 13.02 -11.59
N LEU A 184 8.12 14.10 -10.80
CA LEU A 184 8.17 15.47 -11.32
C LEU A 184 9.45 15.75 -12.10
N ARG A 185 10.62 15.27 -11.63
CA ARG A 185 11.88 15.38 -12.39
C ARG A 185 11.85 14.57 -13.70
N ALA A 186 11.25 13.38 -13.68
CA ALA A 186 11.06 12.56 -14.86
C ALA A 186 10.12 13.22 -15.88
N LEU A 187 9.01 13.80 -15.42
CA LEU A 187 8.07 14.56 -16.27
C LEU A 187 8.77 15.77 -16.92
N LYS A 188 9.64 16.48 -16.18
CA LYS A 188 10.44 17.57 -16.76
C LYS A 188 11.32 17.10 -17.90
N SER A 189 11.92 15.92 -17.81
CA SER A 189 12.80 15.40 -18.87
C SER A 189 12.07 15.04 -20.18
N VAL A 190 10.75 14.98 -20.18
CA VAL A 190 9.91 14.70 -21.34
C VAL A 190 8.99 15.87 -21.72
N GLU A 191 9.31 17.08 -21.30
CA GLU A 191 8.52 18.29 -21.61
C GLU A 191 8.40 18.64 -23.10
N ASP A 192 9.34 18.12 -23.90
CA ASP A 192 9.34 18.23 -25.37
C ASP A 192 8.23 17.42 -26.05
N LEU A 193 7.57 16.51 -25.33
CA LEU A 193 6.45 15.71 -25.81
C LEU A 193 5.11 16.27 -25.35
N ASP A 194 4.03 15.84 -26.00
CA ASP A 194 2.67 16.23 -25.63
C ASP A 194 2.13 15.24 -24.59
N TRP A 195 1.72 15.77 -23.41
CA TRP A 195 1.13 15.01 -22.29
C TRP A 195 0.53 15.97 -21.26
N GLN A 196 -0.36 15.45 -20.43
CA GLN A 196 -0.85 16.08 -19.20
C GLN A 196 -0.68 15.08 -18.05
N ALA A 197 -0.53 15.54 -16.83
CA ALA A 197 -0.41 14.68 -15.66
C ALA A 197 -1.32 15.13 -14.50
N VAL A 198 -1.95 14.14 -13.86
CA VAL A 198 -2.75 14.33 -12.66
C VAL A 198 -2.14 13.50 -11.54
N ILE A 199 -1.87 14.14 -10.41
CA ILE A 199 -1.37 13.52 -9.19
C ILE A 199 -2.44 13.64 -8.11
N ILE A 200 -2.91 12.50 -7.62
CA ILE A 200 -3.97 12.38 -6.60
C ILE A 200 -3.38 11.82 -5.32
N GLY A 201 -3.66 12.46 -4.20
CA GLY A 201 -3.27 11.98 -2.87
C GLY A 201 -3.43 13.02 -1.79
N SER A 202 -3.62 12.57 -0.55
CA SER A 202 -3.78 13.46 0.60
C SER A 202 -2.58 14.39 0.76
N LYS A 203 -2.88 15.68 0.94
CA LYS A 203 -1.92 16.76 1.23
C LYS A 203 -1.68 16.93 2.72
N SER A 204 -2.55 16.39 3.56
CA SER A 204 -2.57 16.63 5.01
C SER A 204 -1.74 15.62 5.82
N LEU A 205 -1.43 14.44 5.26
CA LEU A 205 -0.66 13.41 5.96
C LEU A 205 0.83 13.77 6.12
N ASP A 206 1.39 14.52 5.17
CA ASP A 206 2.73 15.09 5.22
C ASP A 206 2.71 16.48 4.55
N PRO A 207 2.30 17.52 5.29
CA PRO A 207 2.20 18.87 4.74
C PRO A 207 3.53 19.40 4.18
N SER A 208 4.65 19.04 4.81
CA SER A 208 5.98 19.50 4.40
C SER A 208 6.36 18.96 3.03
N THR A 209 6.14 17.67 2.80
CA THR A 209 6.34 17.05 1.48
C THR A 209 5.37 17.60 0.45
N SER A 210 4.10 17.79 0.81
CA SER A 210 3.09 18.36 -0.10
C SER A 210 3.45 19.76 -0.58
N GLU A 211 3.88 20.65 0.33
CA GLU A 211 4.36 21.99 -0.01
C GLU A 211 5.64 21.96 -0.86
N ALA A 212 6.56 21.07 -0.56
CA ALA A 212 7.79 20.90 -1.34
C ALA A 212 7.47 20.47 -2.79
N LEU A 213 6.50 19.56 -2.98
CA LEU A 213 6.06 19.13 -4.31
C LEU A 213 5.40 20.28 -5.08
N ALA A 214 4.55 21.10 -4.44
CA ALA A 214 3.95 22.26 -5.08
C ALA A 214 5.02 23.26 -5.57
N ARG A 215 6.00 23.60 -4.72
CA ARG A 215 7.14 24.43 -5.11
C ARG A 215 8.00 23.79 -6.22
N GLN A 216 8.12 22.48 -6.24
CA GLN A 216 8.86 21.78 -7.29
C GLN A 216 8.15 21.86 -8.64
N VAL A 217 6.82 21.77 -8.69
CA VAL A 217 6.03 21.97 -9.92
C VAL A 217 6.31 23.37 -10.51
N GLU A 218 6.27 24.42 -9.67
CA GLU A 218 6.57 25.80 -10.05
C GLU A 218 8.03 25.95 -10.53
N THR A 219 9.00 25.45 -9.75
CA THR A 219 10.43 25.54 -10.07
C THR A 219 10.79 24.86 -11.40
N LEU A 220 10.09 23.78 -11.72
CA LEU A 220 10.28 23.03 -12.96
C LEU A 220 9.48 23.63 -14.15
N GLY A 221 8.60 24.62 -13.91
CA GLY A 221 7.76 25.22 -14.93
C GLY A 221 6.70 24.26 -15.50
N LEU A 222 6.13 23.41 -14.62
CA LEU A 222 5.19 22.35 -15.01
C LEU A 222 3.71 22.69 -14.69
N GLU A 223 3.40 23.90 -14.24
CA GLU A 223 2.06 24.31 -13.74
C GLU A 223 0.97 24.15 -14.80
N ALA A 224 1.31 24.35 -16.08
CA ALA A 224 0.37 24.20 -17.19
C ALA A 224 0.07 22.72 -17.53
N ARG A 225 0.85 21.75 -17.01
CA ARG A 225 0.80 20.34 -17.37
C ARG A 225 0.55 19.39 -16.23
N VAL A 226 0.88 19.77 -15.00
CA VAL A 226 0.77 18.93 -13.81
C VAL A 226 -0.24 19.51 -12.85
N GLN A 227 -1.24 18.70 -12.49
CA GLN A 227 -2.26 19.04 -11.51
C GLN A 227 -2.07 18.21 -10.23
N LEU A 228 -1.85 18.86 -9.09
CA LEU A 228 -1.86 18.26 -7.76
C LEU A 228 -3.28 18.40 -7.17
N LEU A 229 -4.16 17.42 -7.42
CA LEU A 229 -5.58 17.53 -7.05
C LEU A 229 -5.80 17.42 -5.53
N GLY A 230 -4.90 16.76 -4.79
CA GLY A 230 -5.18 16.40 -3.41
C GLY A 230 -5.99 15.10 -3.33
N GLU A 231 -6.71 14.92 -2.23
CA GLU A 231 -7.57 13.76 -2.03
C GLU A 231 -8.88 13.92 -2.82
N VAL A 232 -9.30 12.84 -3.49
CA VAL A 232 -10.57 12.78 -4.22
C VAL A 232 -11.46 11.69 -3.62
N ASP A 233 -12.77 11.83 -3.78
CA ASP A 233 -13.72 10.85 -3.25
C ASP A 233 -13.74 9.57 -4.07
N ASP A 234 -13.69 9.70 -5.39
CA ASP A 234 -13.67 8.57 -6.33
C ASP A 234 -12.53 8.73 -7.34
N PRO A 235 -11.44 7.97 -7.21
CA PRO A 235 -10.34 7.98 -8.18
C PRO A 235 -10.65 7.21 -9.48
N GLN A 236 -11.73 6.43 -9.54
CA GLN A 236 -12.03 5.54 -10.68
C GLN A 236 -12.20 6.31 -12.00
N VAL A 237 -12.80 7.50 -11.95
CA VAL A 237 -12.95 8.36 -13.12
C VAL A 237 -11.60 8.84 -13.69
N HIS A 238 -10.59 8.99 -12.83
CA HIS A 238 -9.24 9.35 -13.24
C HIS A 238 -8.49 8.16 -13.83
N PHE A 239 -8.64 6.95 -13.26
CA PHE A 239 -8.10 5.73 -13.87
C PHE A 239 -8.70 5.50 -15.26
N ALA A 240 -10.00 5.69 -15.44
CA ALA A 240 -10.67 5.52 -16.73
C ALA A 240 -10.27 6.56 -17.77
N SER A 241 -9.85 7.75 -17.34
CA SER A 241 -9.40 8.84 -18.22
C SER A 241 -7.89 8.85 -18.47
N ALA A 242 -7.11 7.99 -17.82
CA ALA A 242 -5.67 7.93 -18.00
C ALA A 242 -5.25 7.06 -19.20
N ASP A 243 -4.06 7.35 -19.73
CA ASP A 243 -3.39 6.56 -20.77
C ASP A 243 -2.16 5.84 -20.24
N ILE A 244 -1.55 6.34 -19.17
CA ILE A 244 -0.37 5.80 -18.50
C ILE A 244 -0.56 5.98 -16.98
N PHE A 245 -0.30 4.95 -16.20
CA PHE A 245 -0.14 5.06 -14.76
C PHE A 245 1.34 5.16 -14.40
N ALA A 246 1.72 6.15 -13.58
CA ALA A 246 3.11 6.40 -13.23
C ALA A 246 3.26 6.70 -11.73
N LEU A 247 4.00 5.87 -10.98
CA LEU A 247 4.27 6.10 -9.57
C LEU A 247 5.68 5.64 -9.20
N ALA A 248 6.52 6.59 -8.76
CA ALA A 248 7.92 6.36 -8.45
C ALA A 248 8.17 5.99 -6.98
N SER A 249 7.32 5.15 -6.39
CA SER A 249 7.43 4.76 -4.97
C SER A 249 8.78 4.18 -4.62
N ARG A 250 9.32 4.60 -3.49
CA ARG A 250 10.57 4.08 -2.91
C ARG A 250 10.38 2.72 -2.24
N TYR A 251 9.17 2.45 -1.78
CA TYR A 251 8.77 1.18 -1.19
C TYR A 251 7.26 0.97 -1.26
N GLU A 252 6.81 -0.26 -1.53
CA GLU A 252 5.42 -0.70 -1.44
C GLU A 252 5.31 -2.08 -0.79
N GLY A 253 4.41 -2.20 0.18
CA GLY A 253 4.07 -3.49 0.79
C GLY A 253 3.26 -4.40 -0.15
N TYR A 254 2.41 -3.80 -0.98
CA TYR A 254 1.73 -4.40 -2.12
C TYR A 254 1.62 -3.39 -3.28
N GLY A 255 0.99 -2.24 -3.04
CA GLY A 255 0.76 -1.24 -4.06
C GLY A 255 -0.61 -1.41 -4.74
N MET A 256 -1.69 -1.31 -3.97
CA MET A 256 -3.07 -1.46 -4.46
C MET A 256 -3.37 -0.62 -5.71
N VAL A 257 -2.81 0.58 -5.77
CA VAL A 257 -2.99 1.48 -6.92
C VAL A 257 -2.45 0.92 -8.24
N PHE A 258 -1.45 0.03 -8.20
CA PHE A 258 -0.97 -0.69 -9.39
C PHE A 258 -1.98 -1.77 -9.81
N ALA A 259 -2.58 -2.48 -8.86
CA ALA A 259 -3.64 -3.44 -9.13
C ALA A 259 -4.88 -2.74 -9.73
N GLU A 260 -5.24 -1.56 -9.21
CA GLU A 260 -6.29 -0.71 -9.78
C GLU A 260 -5.92 -0.25 -11.20
N ALA A 261 -4.69 0.19 -11.43
CA ALA A 261 -4.22 0.57 -12.77
C ALA A 261 -4.29 -0.61 -13.77
N LEU A 262 -3.88 -1.81 -13.34
CA LEU A 262 -3.99 -3.03 -14.15
C LEU A 262 -5.45 -3.34 -14.50
N SER A 263 -6.38 -3.21 -13.55
CA SER A 263 -7.81 -3.48 -13.78
C SER A 263 -8.44 -2.51 -14.79
N HIS A 264 -7.86 -1.29 -14.94
CA HIS A 264 -8.25 -0.31 -15.95
C HIS A 264 -7.44 -0.43 -17.26
N GLY A 265 -6.55 -1.41 -17.36
CA GLY A 265 -5.73 -1.61 -18.55
C GLY A 265 -4.72 -0.49 -18.78
N LEU A 266 -4.18 0.12 -17.74
CA LEU A 266 -3.18 1.16 -17.87
C LEU A 266 -1.77 0.57 -17.96
N PRO A 267 -0.98 0.90 -19.00
CA PRO A 267 0.45 0.69 -18.97
C PRO A 267 1.07 1.37 -17.77
N ILE A 268 1.98 0.69 -17.08
CA ILE A 268 2.55 1.16 -15.82
C ILE A 268 4.01 1.55 -15.98
N VAL A 269 4.41 2.71 -15.42
CA VAL A 269 5.81 3.05 -15.13
C VAL A 269 5.97 3.14 -13.61
N ALA A 270 6.85 2.34 -13.04
CA ALA A 270 7.05 2.27 -11.60
C ALA A 270 8.52 1.98 -11.24
N CYS A 271 8.84 2.11 -9.94
CA CYS A 271 10.13 1.67 -9.45
C CYS A 271 10.11 0.17 -9.08
N HIS A 272 11.24 -0.49 -9.27
CA HIS A 272 11.48 -1.87 -8.79
C HIS A 272 11.66 -1.83 -7.27
N ALA A 273 10.56 -1.70 -6.51
CA ALA A 273 10.56 -1.39 -5.08
C ALA A 273 9.55 -2.26 -4.32
N GLY A 274 10.01 -2.93 -3.27
CA GLY A 274 9.15 -3.79 -2.44
C GLY A 274 8.38 -4.82 -3.27
N ALA A 275 7.06 -4.87 -3.11
CA ALA A 275 6.18 -5.82 -3.80
C ALA A 275 5.77 -5.40 -5.23
N VAL A 276 6.22 -4.25 -5.75
CA VAL A 276 5.83 -3.79 -7.10
C VAL A 276 6.11 -4.84 -8.18
N PRO A 277 7.28 -5.56 -8.18
CA PRO A 277 7.53 -6.61 -9.17
C PRO A 277 6.60 -7.82 -9.06
N ASP A 278 6.01 -8.08 -7.89
CA ASP A 278 5.03 -9.16 -7.70
C ASP A 278 3.65 -8.78 -8.26
N VAL A 279 3.36 -7.48 -8.41
CA VAL A 279 2.06 -6.95 -8.84
C VAL A 279 2.06 -6.57 -10.33
N VAL A 280 3.15 -5.96 -10.80
CA VAL A 280 3.26 -5.40 -12.17
C VAL A 280 4.04 -6.34 -13.07
N PRO A 281 3.37 -7.09 -13.99
CA PRO A 281 4.05 -7.94 -14.96
C PRO A 281 4.90 -7.11 -15.93
N SER A 282 5.99 -7.69 -16.41
CA SER A 282 6.96 -7.02 -17.29
C SER A 282 6.40 -6.63 -18.67
N ASP A 283 5.34 -7.27 -19.11
CA ASP A 283 4.62 -6.97 -20.36
C ASP A 283 3.55 -5.87 -20.17
N ALA A 284 3.08 -5.64 -18.93
CA ALA A 284 2.14 -4.58 -18.58
C ALA A 284 2.85 -3.29 -18.12
N GLY A 285 4.06 -3.40 -17.54
CA GLY A 285 4.78 -2.26 -16.97
C GLY A 285 6.25 -2.18 -17.37
N ILE A 286 6.85 -1.02 -17.06
CA ILE A 286 8.30 -0.77 -17.11
C ILE A 286 8.73 -0.43 -15.69
N LEU A 287 9.58 -1.29 -15.10
CA LEU A 287 10.13 -1.08 -13.76
C LEU A 287 11.56 -0.56 -13.85
N VAL A 288 11.83 0.53 -13.16
CA VAL A 288 13.15 1.21 -13.14
C VAL A 288 13.74 1.22 -11.73
N PRO A 289 15.04 1.50 -11.54
CA PRO A 289 15.62 1.64 -10.21
C PRO A 289 14.94 2.74 -9.39
N VAL A 290 14.94 2.57 -8.06
CA VAL A 290 14.45 3.58 -7.11
C VAL A 290 15.32 4.84 -7.20
N ASP A 291 14.69 6.01 -7.09
CA ASP A 291 15.32 7.34 -7.15
C ASP A 291 16.03 7.69 -8.47
N ASP A 292 15.85 6.88 -9.53
CA ASP A 292 16.40 7.12 -10.86
C ASP A 292 15.41 7.88 -11.76
N ALA A 293 15.36 9.21 -11.59
CA ALA A 293 14.49 10.06 -12.41
C ALA A 293 14.83 10.02 -13.92
N PRO A 294 16.11 9.96 -14.36
CA PRO A 294 16.45 9.74 -15.76
C PRO A 294 15.86 8.45 -16.35
N ALA A 295 16.05 7.30 -15.68
CA ALA A 295 15.48 6.03 -16.16
C ALA A 295 13.94 6.05 -16.17
N PHE A 296 13.32 6.71 -15.18
CA PHE A 296 11.88 6.89 -15.14
C PHE A 296 11.36 7.77 -16.29
N GLY A 297 12.08 8.85 -16.60
CA GLY A 297 11.80 9.74 -17.74
C GLY A 297 11.92 9.01 -19.08
N GLU A 298 12.94 8.16 -19.26
CA GLU A 298 13.09 7.36 -20.47
C GLU A 298 11.95 6.34 -20.64
N ALA A 299 11.51 5.70 -19.54
CA ALA A 299 10.35 4.81 -19.55
C ALA A 299 9.06 5.55 -19.96
N LEU A 300 8.85 6.77 -19.43
CA LEU A 300 7.73 7.63 -19.85
C LEU A 300 7.84 8.02 -21.33
N ARG A 301 9.03 8.47 -21.78
CA ARG A 301 9.28 8.85 -23.19
C ARG A 301 8.92 7.73 -24.14
N ARG A 302 9.35 6.52 -23.83
CA ARG A 302 9.05 5.33 -24.62
C ARG A 302 7.55 5.11 -24.78
N LEU A 303 6.78 5.21 -23.71
CA LEU A 303 5.32 5.06 -23.78
C LEU A 303 4.63 6.24 -24.47
N LEU A 304 5.11 7.47 -24.29
CA LEU A 304 4.53 8.66 -24.90
C LEU A 304 4.72 8.65 -26.42
N GLN A 305 5.88 8.22 -26.90
CA GLN A 305 6.23 8.20 -28.33
C GLN A 305 5.62 7.02 -29.10
N SER A 306 5.23 5.93 -28.40
CA SER A 306 4.75 4.72 -29.08
C SER A 306 3.31 4.35 -28.69
N PRO A 307 2.28 4.82 -29.44
CA PRO A 307 0.90 4.37 -29.23
C PRO A 307 0.75 2.85 -29.30
N ARG A 308 1.47 2.20 -30.21
CA ARG A 308 1.44 0.74 -30.34
C ARG A 308 1.95 0.03 -29.08
N GLU A 309 3.02 0.53 -28.46
CA GLU A 309 3.51 -0.06 -27.22
C GLU A 309 2.52 0.16 -26.06
N ARG A 310 1.92 1.35 -25.99
CA ARG A 310 0.85 1.59 -25.00
C ARG A 310 -0.31 0.60 -25.18
N GLU A 311 -0.78 0.36 -26.40
CA GLU A 311 -1.86 -0.60 -26.70
C GLU A 311 -1.48 -2.02 -26.28
N MET A 312 -0.27 -2.48 -26.63
CA MET A 312 0.22 -3.81 -26.24
C MET A 312 0.26 -3.98 -24.74
N ARG A 313 0.82 -3.00 -24.01
CA ARG A 313 0.91 -3.03 -22.54
C ARG A 313 -0.46 -2.88 -21.89
N SER A 314 -1.36 -2.10 -22.49
CA SER A 314 -2.74 -1.97 -22.04
C SER A 314 -3.49 -3.30 -22.10
N ALA A 315 -3.32 -4.06 -23.19
CA ALA A 315 -3.90 -5.40 -23.30
C ALA A 315 -3.34 -6.37 -22.25
N ALA A 316 -2.02 -6.35 -22.02
CA ALA A 316 -1.38 -7.15 -20.97
C ALA A 316 -1.84 -6.74 -19.55
N ALA A 317 -1.99 -5.43 -19.31
CA ALA A 317 -2.50 -4.91 -18.04
C ALA A 317 -3.94 -5.39 -17.77
N LEU A 318 -4.84 -5.31 -18.76
CA LEU A 318 -6.21 -5.85 -18.64
C LEU A 318 -6.22 -7.35 -18.35
N GLN A 319 -5.37 -8.12 -19.02
CA GLN A 319 -5.24 -9.55 -18.77
C GLN A 319 -4.78 -9.81 -17.31
N ALA A 320 -3.74 -9.13 -16.87
CA ALA A 320 -3.24 -9.25 -15.50
C ALA A 320 -4.31 -8.80 -14.46
N GLY A 321 -4.97 -7.66 -14.71
CA GLY A 321 -6.04 -7.14 -13.86
C GLY A 321 -7.23 -8.11 -13.73
N SER A 322 -7.55 -8.86 -14.79
CA SER A 322 -8.64 -9.84 -14.77
C SER A 322 -8.37 -11.04 -13.84
N LEU A 323 -7.11 -11.31 -13.54
CA LEU A 323 -6.65 -12.41 -12.67
C LEU A 323 -6.50 -11.99 -11.20
N LEU A 324 -6.62 -10.71 -10.89
CA LEU A 324 -6.53 -10.23 -9.51
C LEU A 324 -7.74 -10.67 -8.69
N PRO A 325 -7.55 -10.96 -7.39
CA PRO A 325 -8.65 -11.37 -6.51
C PRO A 325 -9.67 -10.24 -6.33
N THR A 326 -10.89 -10.62 -6.01
CA THR A 326 -11.90 -9.70 -5.48
C THR A 326 -11.74 -9.54 -3.96
N TRP A 327 -12.36 -8.52 -3.37
CA TRP A 327 -12.42 -8.36 -1.91
C TRP A 327 -13.14 -9.52 -1.22
N ALA A 328 -14.06 -10.18 -1.92
CA ALA A 328 -14.71 -11.39 -1.42
C ALA A 328 -13.73 -12.57 -1.30
N ASP A 329 -12.84 -12.73 -2.29
CA ASP A 329 -11.79 -13.76 -2.26
C ASP A 329 -10.81 -13.49 -1.11
N THR A 330 -10.38 -12.24 -0.94
CA THR A 330 -9.49 -11.82 0.17
C THR A 330 -10.13 -12.15 1.53
N ALA A 331 -11.39 -11.76 1.72
CA ALA A 331 -12.10 -12.02 2.96
C ALA A 331 -12.32 -13.52 3.22
N ALA A 332 -12.57 -14.32 2.19
CA ALA A 332 -12.69 -15.77 2.31
C ALA A 332 -11.39 -16.44 2.74
N ILE A 333 -10.23 -16.00 2.19
CA ILE A 333 -8.90 -16.49 2.61
C ILE A 333 -8.66 -16.19 4.09
N ILE A 334 -8.96 -14.96 4.52
CA ILE A 334 -8.80 -14.56 5.92
C ILE A 334 -9.77 -15.34 6.82
N SER A 335 -11.05 -15.43 6.45
CA SER A 335 -12.05 -16.22 7.22
C SER A 335 -11.60 -17.65 7.44
N ASN A 336 -11.19 -18.35 6.37
CA ASN A 336 -10.70 -19.72 6.47
C ASN A 336 -9.45 -19.85 7.37
N THR A 337 -8.57 -18.85 7.35
CA THR A 337 -7.40 -18.81 8.21
C THR A 337 -7.80 -18.66 9.68
N LEU A 338 -8.73 -17.76 9.98
CA LEU A 338 -9.23 -17.52 11.34
C LEU A 338 -10.00 -18.72 11.89
N ASP A 339 -10.84 -19.38 11.07
CA ASP A 339 -11.58 -20.60 11.44
C ASP A 339 -10.63 -21.78 11.77
N GLY A 340 -9.51 -21.88 11.06
CA GLY A 340 -8.50 -22.93 11.32
C GLY A 340 -7.67 -22.72 12.59
N ILE A 341 -7.74 -21.53 13.21
CA ILE A 341 -7.01 -21.18 14.45
C ILE A 341 -7.94 -21.22 15.66
N SER A 342 -9.25 -21.06 15.47
CA SER A 342 -10.29 -20.95 16.50
C SER A 342 -10.52 -22.22 17.30
#